data_28486e70572446ade1df0968d5aa2d0b
#
_entry.id   28486e70572446ade1df0968d5aa2d0b
#
_cell.length_a   1.000
_cell.length_b   1.000
_cell.length_c   1.000
_cell.angle_alpha   90.00
_cell.angle_beta   90.00
_cell.angle_gamma   90.00
#
_symmetry.space_group_name_H-M   'P 1'
#
loop_
_entity.id
_entity.type
_entity.pdbx_description
1 polymer ?
#
loop_
_entity_poly.entity_id
_entity_poly.type
_entity_poly.pdbx_seq_one_letter_code
_entity_poly.pdbx_strand_id
1 'polypeptide(L)'
;MLSPSFIRKVAGKIDRLDHETLREFVRSLAEERDFFQIIFDSMNEGVLITDQAGLVQYSNTTACMLLGKRPESMDGRPVLDCIDSIDFYNLVQNAVYANERIRNREVSLYIPSDRILNVNIHPLRRSGSIQGHVIIFMDITREKKEQQRLRQAESMSALSSLTAGVAHEIKNPLGAIDIHLQLLQQVLEDGRSERL
;
A
#
# COMPACT_ATOMS: atom_id res chain seq x y z
N MET A 1 7.41 16.52 27.63
CA MET A 1 6.78 15.20 27.75
C MET A 1 6.80 14.75 29.18
N LEU A 2 5.63 14.52 29.75
CA LEU A 2 5.51 14.03 31.13
C LEU A 2 5.81 12.52 31.14
N SER A 3 6.68 12.07 32.09
CA SER A 3 6.99 10.64 32.15
C SER A 3 5.78 9.83 32.64
N PRO A 4 5.57 8.59 32.14
CA PRO A 4 4.46 7.73 32.60
C PRO A 4 4.47 7.48 34.12
N SER A 5 5.64 7.51 34.72
CA SER A 5 5.81 7.40 36.19
C SER A 5 5.30 8.64 36.94
N PHE A 6 5.47 9.82 36.35
CA PHE A 6 4.97 11.08 36.88
C PHE A 6 3.43 11.12 36.85
N ILE A 7 2.83 10.76 35.72
CA ILE A 7 1.37 10.69 35.56
C ILE A 7 0.74 9.75 36.61
N ARG A 8 1.31 8.55 36.80
CA ARG A 8 0.83 7.62 37.82
C ARG A 8 0.97 8.17 39.24
N LYS A 9 2.06 8.89 39.53
CA LYS A 9 2.31 9.47 40.85
C LYS A 9 1.36 10.62 41.15
N VAL A 10 0.98 11.40 40.16
CA VAL A 10 -0.02 12.47 40.27
C VAL A 10 -1.41 11.88 40.44
N ALA A 11 -1.80 10.89 39.60
CA ALA A 11 -3.08 10.22 39.70
C ALA A 11 -3.36 9.60 41.07
N GLY A 12 -2.32 9.10 41.76
CA GLY A 12 -2.44 8.57 43.12
C GLY A 12 -2.49 9.62 44.26
N LYS A 13 -2.38 10.91 43.92
CA LYS A 13 -2.36 12.03 44.90
C LYS A 13 -3.34 13.15 44.53
N ILE A 14 -4.26 12.93 43.61
CA ILE A 14 -5.21 13.94 43.11
C ILE A 14 -5.96 14.66 44.27
N ASP A 15 -6.36 13.90 45.29
CA ASP A 15 -7.09 14.45 46.43
C ASP A 15 -6.26 15.40 47.31
N ARG A 16 -4.96 15.52 47.07
CA ARG A 16 -4.01 16.35 47.84
C ARG A 16 -3.36 17.45 47.00
N LEU A 17 -3.73 17.56 45.74
CA LEU A 17 -3.21 18.61 44.84
C LEU A 17 -4.05 19.87 45.01
N ASP A 18 -3.38 21.02 45.02
CA ASP A 18 -4.08 22.30 44.95
C ASP A 18 -4.71 22.47 43.54
N HIS A 19 -5.67 23.36 43.42
CA HIS A 19 -6.40 23.61 42.17
C HIS A 19 -5.50 24.12 41.06
N GLU A 20 -4.40 24.79 41.35
CA GLU A 20 -3.49 25.34 40.36
C GLU A 20 -2.63 24.25 39.75
N THR A 21 -2.02 23.42 40.57
CA THR A 21 -1.25 22.24 40.12
C THR A 21 -2.12 21.27 39.32
N LEU A 22 -3.37 21.06 39.68
CA LEU A 22 -4.30 20.21 38.94
C LEU A 22 -4.61 20.80 37.56
N ARG A 23 -4.84 22.12 37.46
CA ARG A 23 -5.07 22.80 36.17
C ARG A 23 -3.86 22.72 35.28
N GLU A 24 -2.66 22.96 35.76
CA GLU A 24 -1.44 22.83 34.99
C GLU A 24 -1.24 21.40 34.46
N PHE A 25 -1.53 20.42 35.35
CA PHE A 25 -1.45 19.01 34.92
C PHE A 25 -2.45 18.63 33.86
N VAL A 26 -3.72 19.04 33.98
CA VAL A 26 -4.75 18.80 32.96
C VAL A 26 -4.38 19.50 31.63
N ARG A 27 -3.88 20.74 31.70
CA ARG A 27 -3.43 21.49 30.54
C ARG A 27 -2.27 20.76 29.83
N SER A 28 -1.28 20.30 30.58
CA SER A 28 -0.14 19.56 30.02
C SER A 28 -0.57 18.24 29.36
N LEU A 29 -1.55 17.53 29.93
CA LEU A 29 -2.10 16.32 29.34
C LEU A 29 -2.87 16.64 28.04
N ALA A 30 -3.62 17.73 28.03
CA ALA A 30 -4.34 18.17 26.82
C ALA A 30 -3.36 18.55 25.69
N GLU A 31 -2.32 19.33 26.02
CA GLU A 31 -1.26 19.71 25.07
C GLU A 31 -0.51 18.47 24.52
N GLU A 32 -0.21 17.49 25.37
CA GLU A 32 0.44 16.24 24.95
C GLU A 32 -0.48 15.41 24.04
N ARG A 33 -1.78 15.31 24.36
CA ARG A 33 -2.77 14.65 23.52
C ARG A 33 -2.89 15.33 22.16
N ASP A 34 -3.03 16.66 22.15
CA ASP A 34 -3.19 17.44 20.92
C ASP A 34 -1.93 17.34 20.04
N PHE A 35 -0.74 17.29 20.64
CA PHE A 35 0.51 17.06 19.94
C PHE A 35 0.54 15.69 19.24
N PHE A 36 0.12 14.62 19.90
CA PHE A 36 0.02 13.30 19.27
C PHE A 36 -1.02 13.29 18.14
N GLN A 37 -2.15 13.95 18.33
CA GLN A 37 -3.17 14.05 17.30
C GLN A 37 -2.63 14.76 16.06
N ILE A 38 -1.93 15.86 16.20
CA ILE A 38 -1.29 16.58 15.09
C ILE A 38 -0.29 15.67 14.35
N ILE A 39 0.52 14.90 15.08
CA ILE A 39 1.47 13.95 14.47
C ILE A 39 0.72 12.93 13.63
N PHE A 40 -0.29 12.26 14.19
CA PHE A 40 -1.03 11.22 13.47
C PHE A 40 -1.81 11.79 12.28
N ASP A 41 -2.37 12.99 12.41
CA ASP A 41 -3.09 13.65 11.31
C ASP A 41 -2.16 14.16 10.21
N SER A 42 -0.89 14.41 10.51
CA SER A 42 0.12 14.78 9.52
C SER A 42 0.70 13.60 8.72
N MET A 43 0.41 12.36 9.14
CA MET A 43 0.88 11.16 8.44
C MET A 43 0.13 10.95 7.13
N ASN A 44 0.83 10.51 6.09
CA ASN A 44 0.23 10.10 4.82
C ASN A 44 -0.39 8.70 4.88
N GLU A 45 -0.27 8.03 6.01
CA GLU A 45 -0.82 6.71 6.27
C GLU A 45 -2.14 6.83 7.04
N GLY A 46 -3.13 6.03 6.66
CA GLY A 46 -4.34 5.85 7.47
C GLY A 46 -4.02 5.03 8.72
N VAL A 47 -4.42 5.54 9.88
CA VAL A 47 -4.22 4.88 11.17
C VAL A 47 -5.57 4.67 11.84
N LEU A 48 -5.88 3.40 12.17
CA LEU A 48 -6.99 3.02 13.02
C LEU A 48 -6.47 2.31 14.26
N ILE A 49 -7.02 2.64 15.41
CA ILE A 49 -6.73 1.95 16.68
C ILE A 49 -8.04 1.37 17.19
N THR A 50 -8.02 0.09 17.55
CA THR A 50 -9.17 -0.60 18.14
C THR A 50 -8.87 -1.03 19.58
N ASP A 51 -9.92 -1.28 20.33
CA ASP A 51 -9.84 -2.02 21.59
C ASP A 51 -9.82 -3.54 21.35
N GLN A 52 -9.89 -4.31 22.44
CA GLN A 52 -9.91 -5.78 22.41
C GLN A 52 -11.15 -6.36 21.72
N ALA A 53 -12.26 -5.64 21.75
CA ALA A 53 -13.51 -6.03 21.09
C ALA A 53 -13.53 -5.68 19.60
N GLY A 54 -12.49 -5.02 19.10
CA GLY A 54 -12.42 -4.52 17.72
C GLY A 54 -13.19 -3.24 17.47
N LEU A 55 -13.59 -2.50 18.54
CA LEU A 55 -14.24 -1.21 18.41
C LEU A 55 -13.18 -0.13 18.16
N VAL A 56 -13.44 0.74 17.20
CA VAL A 56 -12.55 1.85 16.84
C VAL A 56 -12.49 2.83 18.01
N GLN A 57 -11.29 3.10 18.50
CA GLN A 57 -11.00 4.05 19.56
C GLN A 57 -10.33 5.32 19.03
N TYR A 58 -9.73 5.22 17.83
CA TYR A 58 -9.08 6.34 17.17
C TYR A 58 -8.98 6.10 15.67
N SER A 59 -9.16 7.17 14.92
CA SER A 59 -8.90 7.22 13.49
C SER A 59 -8.27 8.57 13.13
N ASN A 60 -7.21 8.58 12.32
CA ASN A 60 -6.66 9.84 11.82
C ASN A 60 -7.39 10.32 10.56
N THR A 61 -7.15 11.56 10.18
CA THR A 61 -7.77 12.19 9.01
C THR A 61 -7.53 11.40 7.71
N THR A 62 -6.32 10.87 7.53
CA THR A 62 -5.97 10.06 6.35
C THR A 62 -6.76 8.75 6.29
N ALA A 63 -6.98 8.07 7.41
CA ALA A 63 -7.83 6.88 7.46
C ALA A 63 -9.26 7.20 7.02
N CYS A 64 -9.81 8.29 7.53
CA CYS A 64 -11.15 8.76 7.17
C CYS A 64 -11.27 9.04 5.67
N MET A 65 -10.29 9.73 5.08
CA MET A 65 -10.26 10.03 3.64
C MET A 65 -10.13 8.77 2.78
N LEU A 66 -9.25 7.84 3.16
CA LEU A 66 -9.02 6.61 2.39
C LEU A 66 -10.24 5.70 2.41
N LEU A 67 -10.94 5.59 3.54
CA LEU A 67 -12.14 4.78 3.70
C LEU A 67 -13.42 5.49 3.27
N GLY A 68 -13.38 6.80 2.98
CA GLY A 68 -14.57 7.60 2.64
C GLY A 68 -15.55 7.72 3.78
N LYS A 69 -15.10 7.69 5.02
CA LYS A 69 -15.91 7.77 6.24
C LYS A 69 -15.61 9.08 6.99
N ARG A 70 -16.54 9.49 7.85
CA ARG A 70 -16.31 10.60 8.78
C ARG A 70 -15.83 10.06 10.12
N PRO A 71 -14.98 10.77 10.87
CA PRO A 71 -14.51 10.32 12.19
C PRO A 71 -15.64 9.91 13.12
N GLU A 72 -16.70 10.72 13.20
CA GLU A 72 -17.86 10.50 14.08
C GLU A 72 -18.64 9.23 13.69
N SER A 73 -18.51 8.78 12.44
CA SER A 73 -19.18 7.58 11.95
C SER A 73 -18.41 6.30 12.25
N MET A 74 -17.17 6.42 12.67
CA MET A 74 -16.28 5.27 12.97
C MET A 74 -16.05 5.07 14.47
N ASP A 75 -16.04 6.17 15.24
CA ASP A 75 -15.74 6.11 16.68
C ASP A 75 -16.72 5.22 17.44
N GLY A 76 -16.17 4.31 18.25
CA GLY A 76 -16.93 3.33 19.03
C GLY A 76 -17.63 2.24 18.23
N ARG A 77 -17.47 2.19 16.90
CA ARG A 77 -18.06 1.14 16.06
C ARG A 77 -17.09 -0.02 15.81
N PRO A 78 -17.61 -1.21 15.49
CA PRO A 78 -16.76 -2.30 15.01
C PRO A 78 -15.95 -1.86 13.79
N VAL A 79 -14.63 -2.09 13.81
CA VAL A 79 -13.76 -1.70 12.70
C VAL A 79 -14.18 -2.34 11.39
N LEU A 80 -14.77 -3.53 11.44
CA LEU A 80 -15.26 -4.25 10.28
C LEU A 80 -16.42 -3.53 9.58
N ASP A 81 -17.25 -2.77 10.30
CA ASP A 81 -18.35 -1.97 9.75
C ASP A 81 -17.84 -0.69 9.05
N CYS A 82 -16.57 -0.35 9.26
CA CYS A 82 -15.94 0.80 8.64
C CYS A 82 -15.25 0.48 7.30
N ILE A 83 -15.17 -0.80 6.92
CA ILE A 83 -14.41 -1.29 5.76
C ILE A 83 -15.36 -1.84 4.71
N ASP A 84 -15.43 -1.18 3.56
CA ASP A 84 -16.32 -1.57 2.44
C ASP A 84 -15.62 -2.49 1.40
N SER A 85 -14.39 -2.95 1.66
CA SER A 85 -13.65 -3.89 0.82
C SER A 85 -13.62 -5.27 1.45
N ILE A 86 -14.05 -6.29 0.70
CA ILE A 86 -14.07 -7.68 1.20
C ILE A 86 -12.67 -8.20 1.53
N ASP A 87 -11.66 -7.85 0.72
CA ASP A 87 -10.29 -8.28 0.94
C ASP A 87 -9.72 -7.65 2.21
N PHE A 88 -9.97 -6.35 2.40
CA PHE A 88 -9.53 -5.62 3.58
C PHE A 88 -10.30 -6.08 4.82
N TYR A 89 -11.60 -6.27 4.70
CA TYR A 89 -12.44 -6.83 5.76
C TYR A 89 -11.92 -8.17 6.25
N ASN A 90 -11.71 -9.14 5.34
CA ASN A 90 -11.21 -10.47 5.69
C ASN A 90 -9.82 -10.42 6.33
N LEU A 91 -8.95 -9.54 5.84
CA LEU A 91 -7.61 -9.35 6.40
C LEU A 91 -7.67 -8.86 7.85
N VAL A 92 -8.49 -7.83 8.11
CA VAL A 92 -8.66 -7.25 9.45
C VAL A 92 -9.35 -8.25 10.38
N GLN A 93 -10.41 -8.91 9.91
CA GLN A 93 -11.13 -9.91 10.67
C GLN A 93 -10.18 -11.01 11.15
N ASN A 94 -9.42 -11.60 10.25
CA ASN A 94 -8.47 -12.66 10.59
C ASN A 94 -7.40 -12.19 11.58
N ALA A 95 -6.83 -10.99 11.37
CA ALA A 95 -5.81 -10.44 12.26
C ALA A 95 -6.33 -10.16 13.67
N VAL A 96 -7.52 -9.59 13.79
CA VAL A 96 -8.14 -9.25 15.08
C VAL A 96 -8.54 -10.52 15.85
N TYR A 97 -9.18 -11.50 15.19
CA TYR A 97 -9.58 -12.74 15.86
C TYR A 97 -8.41 -13.66 16.22
N ALA A 98 -7.42 -13.79 15.33
CA ALA A 98 -6.24 -14.62 15.60
C ALA A 98 -5.20 -13.89 16.44
N ASN A 99 -5.36 -12.60 16.71
CA ASN A 99 -4.36 -11.74 17.36
C ASN A 99 -3.00 -11.78 16.68
N GLU A 100 -3.03 -11.91 15.34
CA GLU A 100 -1.84 -12.05 14.52
C GLU A 100 -1.32 -10.69 14.06
N ARG A 101 -0.01 -10.66 13.83
CA ARG A 101 0.65 -9.52 13.23
C ARG A 101 0.65 -9.68 11.72
N ILE A 102 0.07 -8.73 11.03
CA ILE A 102 0.09 -8.64 9.57
C ILE A 102 1.11 -7.60 9.14
N ARG A 103 1.87 -7.90 8.09
CA ARG A 103 2.85 -6.97 7.51
C ARG A 103 2.76 -6.98 5.99
N ASN A 104 2.81 -5.76 5.40
CA ASN A 104 2.94 -5.54 3.96
C ASN A 104 1.93 -6.35 3.13
N ARG A 105 0.67 -6.38 3.55
CA ARG A 105 -0.39 -7.04 2.77
C ARG A 105 -1.06 -6.02 1.88
N GLU A 106 -1.09 -6.33 0.60
CA GLU A 106 -1.76 -5.50 -0.39
C GLU A 106 -3.23 -5.91 -0.48
N VAL A 107 -4.12 -4.94 -0.44
CA VAL A 107 -5.56 -5.12 -0.60
C VAL A 107 -6.10 -4.08 -1.57
N SER A 108 -7.13 -4.46 -2.33
CA SER A 108 -7.83 -3.55 -3.22
C SER A 108 -9.00 -2.90 -2.49
N LEU A 109 -9.15 -1.60 -2.67
CA LEU A 109 -10.26 -0.80 -2.20
C LEU A 109 -10.95 -0.18 -3.41
N TYR A 110 -12.25 -0.45 -3.58
CA TYR A 110 -13.02 0.04 -4.74
C TYR A 110 -13.90 1.23 -4.38
N ILE A 111 -14.21 1.41 -3.12
CA ILE A 111 -15.04 2.48 -2.57
C ILE A 111 -14.22 3.24 -1.52
N PRO A 112 -14.10 4.55 -1.55
CA PRO A 112 -14.77 5.51 -2.44
C PRO A 112 -14.14 5.62 -3.85
N SER A 113 -12.99 5.02 -4.08
CA SER A 113 -12.29 4.99 -5.38
C SER A 113 -11.34 3.81 -5.46
N ASP A 114 -11.03 3.38 -6.70
CA ASP A 114 -10.07 2.30 -6.95
C ASP A 114 -8.68 2.64 -6.41
N ARG A 115 -8.27 1.92 -5.37
CA ARG A 115 -6.99 2.09 -4.70
C ARG A 115 -6.38 0.73 -4.36
N ILE A 116 -5.08 0.71 -4.25
CA ILE A 116 -4.32 -0.40 -3.70
C ILE A 116 -3.70 0.09 -2.41
N LEU A 117 -4.06 -0.56 -1.31
CA LEU A 117 -3.55 -0.22 0.02
C LEU A 117 -2.51 -1.25 0.45
N ASN A 118 -1.40 -0.79 1.02
CA ASN A 118 -0.49 -1.62 1.79
C ASN A 118 -0.91 -1.56 3.25
N VAL A 119 -1.26 -2.71 3.83
CA VAL A 119 -1.83 -2.82 5.17
C VAL A 119 -0.88 -3.53 6.13
N ASN A 120 -0.71 -2.92 7.29
CA ASN A 120 0.00 -3.47 8.44
C ASN A 120 -0.93 -3.49 9.65
N ILE A 121 -0.99 -4.62 10.37
CA ILE A 121 -1.81 -4.77 11.59
C ILE A 121 -0.92 -5.26 12.71
N HIS A 122 -0.96 -4.57 13.83
CA HIS A 122 -0.15 -4.88 15.01
C HIS A 122 -1.02 -4.98 16.24
N PRO A 123 -0.99 -6.10 16.99
CA PRO A 123 -1.65 -6.15 18.29
C PRO A 123 -0.95 -5.21 19.28
N LEU A 124 -1.73 -4.37 19.95
CA LEU A 124 -1.30 -3.52 21.06
C LEU A 124 -1.20 -4.36 22.32
N ARG A 125 0.00 -4.49 22.87
CA ARG A 125 0.25 -5.25 24.11
C ARG A 125 0.59 -4.32 25.27
N ARG A 126 -0.03 -4.57 26.41
CA ARG A 126 0.29 -3.92 27.67
C ARG A 126 0.37 -4.98 28.78
N SER A 127 1.48 -5.05 29.49
CA SER A 127 1.71 -6.01 30.58
C SER A 127 1.43 -7.48 30.16
N GLY A 128 1.80 -7.85 28.91
CA GLY A 128 1.61 -9.20 28.37
C GLY A 128 0.23 -9.50 27.78
N SER A 129 -0.79 -8.69 28.04
CA SER A 129 -2.13 -8.83 27.49
C SER A 129 -2.34 -7.92 26.25
N ILE A 130 -3.13 -8.39 25.29
CA ILE A 130 -3.53 -7.59 24.14
C ILE A 130 -4.61 -6.62 24.60
N GLN A 131 -4.45 -5.35 24.28
CA GLN A 131 -5.40 -4.28 24.58
C GLN A 131 -6.21 -3.83 23.37
N GLY A 132 -5.82 -4.27 22.20
CA GLY A 132 -6.44 -3.90 20.94
C GLY A 132 -5.47 -4.08 19.78
N HIS A 133 -5.74 -3.40 18.65
CA HIS A 133 -4.93 -3.47 17.43
C HIS A 133 -4.68 -2.08 16.86
N VAL A 134 -3.50 -1.91 16.26
CA VAL A 134 -3.20 -0.78 15.38
C VAL A 134 -3.22 -1.28 13.96
N ILE A 135 -4.04 -0.67 13.12
CA ILE A 135 -4.18 -0.94 11.69
C ILE A 135 -3.63 0.28 10.95
N ILE A 136 -2.55 0.10 10.22
CA ILE A 136 -1.89 1.13 9.43
C ILE A 136 -2.00 0.75 7.96
N PHE A 137 -2.45 1.67 7.13
CA PHE A 137 -2.59 1.42 5.70
C PHE A 137 -2.23 2.65 4.87
N MET A 138 -1.51 2.41 3.78
CA MET A 138 -1.01 3.43 2.88
C MET A 138 -1.52 3.19 1.47
N ASP A 139 -1.93 4.24 0.78
CA ASP A 139 -2.26 4.18 -0.64
C ASP A 139 -0.98 4.06 -1.47
N ILE A 140 -0.81 2.93 -2.13
CA ILE A 140 0.32 2.62 -3.01
C ILE A 140 -0.10 2.51 -4.48
N THR A 141 -1.25 3.07 -4.82
CA THR A 141 -1.84 2.98 -6.17
C THR A 141 -0.92 3.60 -7.22
N ARG A 142 -0.34 4.75 -6.91
CA ARG A 142 0.55 5.47 -7.82
C ARG A 142 1.84 4.69 -8.06
N GLU A 143 2.45 4.20 -7.02
CA GLU A 143 3.67 3.39 -7.06
C GLU A 143 3.46 2.12 -7.89
N LYS A 144 2.33 1.45 -7.69
CA LYS A 144 1.97 0.24 -8.45
C LYS A 144 1.74 0.53 -9.93
N LYS A 145 1.03 1.60 -10.25
CA LYS A 145 0.82 2.02 -11.64
C LYS A 145 2.14 2.37 -12.34
N GLU A 146 3.02 3.07 -11.66
CA GLU A 146 4.34 3.43 -12.21
C GLU A 146 5.21 2.18 -12.43
N GLN A 147 5.27 1.29 -11.44
CA GLN A 147 5.98 0.03 -11.56
C GLN A 147 5.46 -0.83 -12.72
N GLN A 148 4.15 -0.86 -12.91
CA GLN A 148 3.54 -1.58 -14.03
C GLN A 148 3.91 -0.97 -15.38
N ARG A 149 3.89 0.36 -15.50
CA ARG A 149 4.31 1.08 -16.71
C ARG A 149 5.77 0.80 -17.06
N LEU A 150 6.66 0.83 -16.07
CA LEU A 150 8.08 0.52 -16.26
C LEU A 150 8.27 -0.90 -16.78
N ARG A 151 7.62 -1.89 -16.15
CA ARG A 151 7.68 -3.29 -16.61
C ARG A 151 7.16 -3.48 -18.03
N GLN A 152 6.09 -2.76 -18.42
CA GLN A 152 5.57 -2.79 -19.79
C GLN A 152 6.56 -2.18 -20.78
N ALA A 153 7.19 -1.04 -20.44
CA ALA A 153 8.19 -0.41 -21.27
C ALA A 153 9.43 -1.30 -21.47
N GLU A 154 9.91 -1.94 -20.40
CA GLU A 154 11.02 -2.90 -20.47
C GLU A 154 10.68 -4.10 -21.37
N SER A 155 9.48 -4.67 -21.21
CA SER A 155 9.02 -5.78 -22.04
C SER A 155 8.92 -5.39 -23.53
N MET A 156 8.41 -4.19 -23.83
CA MET A 156 8.34 -3.67 -25.20
C MET A 156 9.73 -3.43 -25.80
N SER A 157 10.66 -2.89 -25.00
CA SER A 157 12.05 -2.71 -25.43
C SER A 157 12.72 -4.03 -25.77
N ALA A 158 12.55 -5.05 -24.92
CA ALA A 158 13.07 -6.39 -25.16
C ALA A 158 12.48 -7.01 -26.44
N LEU A 159 11.16 -6.91 -26.65
CA LEU A 159 10.50 -7.39 -27.87
C LEU A 159 10.99 -6.68 -29.12
N SER A 160 11.18 -5.36 -29.07
CA SER A 160 11.70 -4.58 -30.21
C SER A 160 13.11 -5.03 -30.60
N SER A 161 13.97 -5.28 -29.64
CA SER A 161 15.33 -5.75 -29.87
C SER A 161 15.35 -7.16 -30.49
N LEU A 162 14.50 -8.07 -30.02
CA LEU A 162 14.33 -9.40 -30.59
C LEU A 162 13.79 -9.34 -32.02
N THR A 163 12.80 -8.51 -32.29
CA THR A 163 12.20 -8.36 -33.62
C THR A 163 13.21 -7.85 -34.62
N ALA A 164 14.06 -6.89 -34.25
CA ALA A 164 15.15 -6.41 -35.13
C ALA A 164 16.17 -7.50 -35.46
N GLY A 165 16.56 -8.32 -34.47
CA GLY A 165 17.46 -9.45 -34.67
C GLY A 165 16.88 -10.52 -35.59
N VAL A 166 15.64 -10.93 -35.36
CA VAL A 166 14.92 -11.92 -36.17
C VAL A 166 14.74 -11.43 -37.62
N ALA A 167 14.37 -10.15 -37.78
CA ALA A 167 14.23 -9.58 -39.14
C ALA A 167 15.55 -9.63 -39.92
N HIS A 168 16.68 -9.39 -39.24
CA HIS A 168 18.00 -9.48 -39.89
C HIS A 168 18.39 -10.92 -40.23
N GLU A 169 18.11 -11.87 -39.31
CA GLU A 169 18.36 -13.30 -39.56
C GLU A 169 17.47 -13.90 -40.68
N ILE A 170 16.23 -13.40 -40.83
CA ILE A 170 15.35 -13.81 -41.95
C ILE A 170 15.80 -13.19 -43.26
N LYS A 171 16.23 -11.93 -43.24
CA LYS A 171 16.68 -11.25 -44.46
C LYS A 171 17.91 -11.92 -45.10
N ASN A 172 18.83 -12.45 -44.28
CA ASN A 172 20.05 -13.09 -44.80
C ASN A 172 19.79 -14.32 -45.67
N PRO A 173 18.99 -15.33 -45.27
CA PRO A 173 18.72 -16.49 -46.14
C PRO A 173 17.85 -16.09 -47.34
N LEU A 174 16.93 -15.14 -47.20
CA LEU A 174 16.15 -14.65 -48.34
C LEU A 174 17.04 -13.96 -49.39
N GLY A 175 18.00 -13.15 -48.97
CA GLY A 175 19.00 -12.56 -49.86
C GLY A 175 19.86 -13.59 -50.56
N ALA A 176 20.26 -14.68 -49.90
CA ALA A 176 20.99 -15.77 -50.52
C ALA A 176 20.15 -16.51 -51.55
N ILE A 177 18.87 -16.75 -51.32
CA ILE A 177 17.93 -17.35 -52.27
C ILE A 177 17.77 -16.48 -53.47
N ASP A 178 17.63 -15.16 -53.30
CA ASP A 178 17.48 -14.21 -54.43
C ASP A 178 18.72 -14.22 -55.35
N ILE A 179 19.92 -14.24 -54.78
CA ILE A 179 21.16 -14.36 -55.52
C ILE A 179 21.21 -15.68 -56.32
N HIS A 180 20.80 -16.80 -55.72
CA HIS A 180 20.78 -18.09 -56.42
C HIS A 180 19.77 -18.13 -57.56
N LEU A 181 18.60 -17.49 -57.40
CA LEU A 181 17.61 -17.35 -58.44
C LEU A 181 18.13 -16.51 -59.63
N GLN A 182 18.81 -15.41 -59.34
CA GLN A 182 19.43 -14.57 -60.37
C GLN A 182 20.51 -15.35 -61.20
N LEU A 183 21.37 -16.11 -60.48
CA LEU A 183 22.36 -16.93 -61.14
C LEU A 183 21.73 -18.02 -62.03
N LEU A 184 20.66 -18.66 -61.59
CA LEU A 184 19.93 -19.64 -62.38
C LEU A 184 19.29 -19.02 -63.61
N GLN A 185 18.71 -17.82 -63.49
CA GLN A 185 18.15 -17.07 -64.66
C GLN A 185 19.24 -16.76 -65.64
N GLN A 186 20.41 -16.30 -65.23
CA GLN A 186 21.53 -15.99 -66.08
C GLN A 186 22.04 -17.22 -66.89
N VAL A 187 22.20 -18.35 -66.19
CA VAL A 187 22.60 -19.62 -66.81
C VAL A 187 21.57 -20.11 -67.85
N LEU A 188 20.29 -19.92 -67.60
CA LEU A 188 19.22 -20.28 -68.51
C LEU A 188 19.17 -19.38 -69.73
N GLU A 189 19.49 -18.10 -69.63
CA GLU A 189 19.57 -17.14 -70.73
C GLU A 189 20.80 -17.41 -71.60
N ASP A 190 21.98 -17.65 -70.98
CA ASP A 190 23.22 -18.00 -71.73
C ASP A 190 23.09 -19.33 -72.46
N GLY A 191 22.49 -20.36 -71.84
CA GLY A 191 22.24 -21.65 -72.50
C GLY A 191 21.18 -21.60 -73.64
N ARG A 192 20.36 -20.53 -73.69
CA ARG A 192 19.48 -20.27 -74.84
C ARG A 192 20.21 -19.59 -76.04
N SER A 193 21.20 -18.77 -75.73
CA SER A 193 21.99 -18.05 -76.74
C SER A 193 22.96 -18.97 -77.51
N GLU A 194 23.37 -20.10 -76.94
CA GLU A 194 24.24 -21.08 -77.57
C GLU A 194 23.50 -22.09 -78.52
N ARG A 195 22.15 -22.04 -78.52
CA ARG A 195 21.33 -22.96 -79.32
C ARG A 195 20.69 -22.31 -80.60
N LEU A 196 21.04 -21.07 -80.88
CA LEU A 196 20.68 -20.35 -82.09
C LEU A 196 21.88 -20.16 -83.01
#